data_c7ebf9c2803d67f0d94a11e69063aa19
#
_entry.id   c7ebf9c2803d67f0d94a11e69063aa19
#
_cell.length_a   1.000
_cell.length_b   1.000
_cell.length_c   1.000
_cell.angle_alpha   90.00
_cell.angle_beta   90.00
_cell.angle_gamma   90.00
#
_symmetry.space_group_name_H-M   'P 1'
#
loop_
_entity.id
_entity.type
_entity.pdbx_description
1 polymer ?
#
loop_
_entity_poly.entity_id
_entity_poly.type
_entity_poly.pdbx_seq_one_letter_code
_entity_poly.pdbx_strand_id
1 'polypeptide(L)'
;MDYQLIELTEAQLQQFQTDGFLILENFLPSELPERLIDRMARLFYGEFETGIYPDEWYWRPGLSLPDVTREMCNAWKCDLTIASLVLSAEIGRLTATLAGWQGARIGQDSMWMKPPLASAIALHQDGAYIDYLTPPQMMTCWIALNDATAADGTLVYAKGSHKWDLIDVAGEFHAPTKDYRWAMLQAAEKAGVDQPELVVVEVPAGGCAFHHGRTWHGLCKTTRTDGVFHSIGLHTVPSNAQFHPTNRAGYIYGRYKRVNDVAMDESFFPILWTQADYRSPHLSDYCGDALTARPKLSGVR
;
A
#
# COMPACT_ATOMS: atom_id res chain seq x y z
N MET A 1 -3.71 29.06 2.05
CA MET A 1 -2.98 28.31 3.10
C MET A 1 -1.79 27.68 2.40
N ASP A 2 -0.57 28.00 2.87
CA ASP A 2 0.63 27.40 2.27
C ASP A 2 0.78 25.98 2.85
N TYR A 3 0.66 24.97 2.04
CA TYR A 3 0.82 23.56 2.41
C TYR A 3 2.31 23.24 2.42
N GLN A 4 2.77 22.52 3.43
CA GLN A 4 4.16 22.07 3.48
C GLN A 4 4.21 20.69 2.81
N LEU A 5 4.73 20.66 1.57
CA LEU A 5 5.06 19.40 0.88
C LEU A 5 6.18 18.67 1.63
N ILE A 6 6.14 17.35 1.59
CA ILE A 6 7.23 16.52 2.12
C ILE A 6 8.36 16.52 1.09
N GLU A 7 9.44 17.23 1.37
CA GLU A 7 10.63 17.20 0.53
C GLU A 7 11.53 16.03 0.95
N LEU A 8 11.75 15.10 0.01
CA LEU A 8 12.71 14.02 0.21
C LEU A 8 14.13 14.55 0.03
N THR A 9 14.98 14.26 0.99
CA THR A 9 16.41 14.60 0.90
C THR A 9 17.12 13.66 -0.08
N GLU A 10 18.26 14.08 -0.62
CA GLU A 10 19.08 13.23 -1.48
C GLU A 10 19.52 11.95 -0.78
N ALA A 11 19.80 12.00 0.52
CA ALA A 11 20.13 10.83 1.32
C ALA A 11 18.97 9.82 1.38
N GLN A 12 17.72 10.28 1.51
CA GLN A 12 16.52 9.41 1.50
C GLN A 12 16.29 8.78 0.12
N LEU A 13 16.50 9.54 -0.96
CA LEU A 13 16.45 8.99 -2.32
C LEU A 13 17.52 7.93 -2.53
N GLN A 14 18.75 8.17 -2.11
CA GLN A 14 19.84 7.20 -2.19
C GLN A 14 19.57 5.97 -1.31
N GLN A 15 19.00 6.13 -0.12
CA GLN A 15 18.59 5.03 0.74
C GLN A 15 17.56 4.16 0.03
N PHE A 16 16.52 4.77 -0.55
CA PHE A 16 15.50 4.02 -1.30
C PHE A 16 16.10 3.22 -2.46
N GLN A 17 17.01 3.81 -3.24
CA GLN A 17 17.71 3.13 -4.34
C GLN A 17 18.58 1.97 -3.86
N THR A 18 19.13 2.06 -2.65
CA THR A 18 20.00 1.04 -2.08
C THR A 18 19.21 -0.09 -1.45
N ASP A 19 18.22 0.26 -0.63
CA ASP A 19 17.50 -0.66 0.26
C ASP A 19 16.20 -1.20 -0.36
N GLY A 20 15.61 -0.46 -1.30
CA GLY A 20 14.33 -0.79 -1.94
C GLY A 20 13.11 -0.33 -1.16
N PHE A 21 13.31 0.39 -0.05
CA PHE A 21 12.27 0.99 0.77
C PHE A 21 12.75 2.25 1.48
N LEU A 22 11.79 3.08 1.92
CA LEU A 22 12.02 4.29 2.72
C LEU A 22 10.96 4.37 3.82
N ILE A 23 11.37 4.57 5.07
CA ILE A 23 10.50 4.72 6.23
C ILE A 23 10.44 6.20 6.62
N LEU A 24 9.22 6.71 6.85
CA LEU A 24 8.97 8.08 7.32
C LEU A 24 8.09 8.02 8.58
N GLU A 25 8.61 8.48 9.71
CA GLU A 25 7.90 8.39 11.00
C GLU A 25 6.73 9.37 11.13
N ASN A 26 6.82 10.56 10.53
CA ASN A 26 5.83 11.63 10.65
C ASN A 26 5.19 11.91 9.27
N PHE A 27 4.30 11.02 8.84
CA PHE A 27 3.71 11.12 7.50
C PHE A 27 2.28 11.68 7.52
N LEU A 28 1.38 11.18 8.36
CA LEU A 28 0.02 11.69 8.47
C LEU A 28 -0.10 12.83 9.50
N PRO A 29 -1.07 13.75 9.33
CA PRO A 29 -1.55 14.60 10.42
C PRO A 29 -2.01 13.75 11.61
N SER A 30 -1.71 14.18 12.83
CA SER A 30 -1.90 13.39 14.06
C SER A 30 -3.36 12.96 14.32
N GLU A 31 -4.33 13.73 13.84
CA GLU A 31 -5.77 13.45 14.01
C GLU A 31 -6.33 12.48 12.96
N LEU A 32 -5.59 12.21 11.89
CA LEU A 32 -6.10 11.42 10.76
C LEU A 32 -6.15 9.91 11.06
N PRO A 33 -5.15 9.29 11.72
CA PRO A 33 -5.16 7.85 12.00
C PRO A 33 -6.41 7.39 12.73
N GLU A 34 -6.83 8.07 13.80
CA GLU A 34 -8.02 7.72 14.57
C GLU A 34 -9.29 7.78 13.72
N ARG A 35 -9.43 8.81 12.89
CA ARG A 35 -10.57 8.94 11.96
C ARG A 35 -10.61 7.80 10.94
N LEU A 36 -9.46 7.39 10.41
CA LEU A 36 -9.37 6.28 9.48
C LEU A 36 -9.73 4.95 10.15
N ILE A 37 -9.29 4.72 11.38
CA ILE A 37 -9.64 3.52 12.17
C ILE A 37 -11.17 3.45 12.38
N ASP A 38 -11.83 4.56 12.77
CA ASP A 38 -13.29 4.60 12.92
C ASP A 38 -13.99 4.21 11.59
N ARG A 39 -13.53 4.78 10.47
CA ARG A 39 -14.11 4.44 9.16
C ARG A 39 -13.86 2.99 8.77
N MET A 40 -12.65 2.46 8.98
CA MET A 40 -12.33 1.05 8.72
C MET A 40 -13.25 0.11 9.51
N ALA A 41 -13.48 0.39 10.79
CA ALA A 41 -14.37 -0.42 11.61
C ALA A 41 -15.79 -0.49 11.00
N ARG A 42 -16.36 0.65 10.59
CA ARG A 42 -17.69 0.72 9.97
C ARG A 42 -17.77 0.02 8.62
N LEU A 43 -16.72 0.19 7.79
CA LEU A 43 -16.66 -0.45 6.47
C LEU A 43 -16.69 -1.98 6.57
N PHE A 44 -16.00 -2.58 7.54
CA PHE A 44 -16.06 -4.03 7.76
C PHE A 44 -17.44 -4.52 8.23
N TYR A 45 -18.30 -3.63 8.72
CA TYR A 45 -19.72 -3.90 9.00
C TYR A 45 -20.66 -3.57 7.83
N GLY A 46 -20.12 -3.11 6.70
CA GLY A 46 -20.89 -2.83 5.47
C GLY A 46 -21.52 -1.43 5.43
N GLU A 47 -21.04 -0.49 6.23
CA GLU A 47 -21.51 0.90 6.22
C GLU A 47 -20.76 1.72 5.16
N PHE A 48 -21.16 1.55 3.89
CA PHE A 48 -20.56 2.22 2.73
C PHE A 48 -21.19 3.59 2.48
N GLU A 49 -20.44 4.66 2.75
CA GLU A 49 -20.90 6.05 2.64
C GLU A 49 -21.37 6.41 1.22
N THR A 50 -20.69 5.91 0.20
CA THR A 50 -21.02 6.19 -1.20
C THR A 50 -22.10 5.28 -1.77
N GLY A 51 -22.47 4.21 -1.06
CA GLY A 51 -23.35 3.15 -1.57
C GLY A 51 -22.68 2.19 -2.57
N ILE A 52 -21.37 2.36 -2.84
CA ILE A 52 -20.59 1.49 -3.74
C ILE A 52 -19.86 0.44 -2.89
N TYR A 53 -19.84 -0.80 -3.37
CA TYR A 53 -19.08 -1.87 -2.73
C TYR A 53 -17.58 -1.76 -3.05
N PRO A 54 -16.70 -2.16 -2.09
CA PRO A 54 -15.29 -2.36 -2.37
C PRO A 54 -15.09 -3.49 -3.39
N ASP A 55 -13.91 -3.55 -4.01
CA ASP A 55 -13.66 -4.60 -5.00
C ASP A 55 -13.51 -5.98 -4.35
N GLU A 56 -12.93 -6.05 -3.16
CA GLU A 56 -12.86 -7.25 -2.34
C GLU A 56 -13.22 -6.96 -0.88
N TRP A 57 -14.08 -7.81 -0.32
CA TRP A 57 -14.50 -7.75 1.07
C TRP A 57 -15.01 -9.12 1.50
N TYR A 58 -14.12 -9.97 1.98
CA TYR A 58 -14.43 -11.36 2.30
C TYR A 58 -14.84 -11.59 3.75
N TRP A 59 -14.30 -10.81 4.69
CA TRP A 59 -14.67 -10.92 6.09
C TRP A 59 -16.09 -10.39 6.34
N ARG A 60 -16.89 -11.16 7.04
CA ARG A 60 -18.26 -10.80 7.39
C ARG A 60 -18.49 -11.01 8.89
N PRO A 61 -19.09 -10.03 9.60
CA PRO A 61 -19.42 -10.17 11.01
C PRO A 61 -20.41 -11.33 11.21
N GLY A 62 -20.13 -12.20 12.20
CA GLY A 62 -20.97 -13.35 12.52
C GLY A 62 -20.84 -14.56 11.57
N LEU A 63 -20.11 -14.43 10.45
CA LEU A 63 -19.88 -15.53 9.51
C LEU A 63 -18.40 -15.94 9.43
N SER A 64 -17.51 -14.96 9.39
CA SER A 64 -16.06 -15.18 9.35
C SER A 64 -15.50 -15.34 10.76
N LEU A 65 -14.37 -16.05 10.88
CA LEU A 65 -13.66 -16.19 12.15
C LEU A 65 -13.25 -14.81 12.69
N PRO A 66 -13.38 -14.55 14.00
CA PRO A 66 -13.08 -13.24 14.59
C PRO A 66 -11.58 -12.94 14.71
N ASP A 67 -10.75 -13.97 14.76
CA ASP A 67 -9.31 -13.95 15.04
C ASP A 67 -8.43 -13.99 13.79
N VAL A 68 -9.01 -13.84 12.60
CA VAL A 68 -8.26 -13.78 11.33
C VAL A 68 -7.97 -12.34 10.92
N THR A 69 -6.85 -12.15 10.26
CA THR A 69 -6.54 -10.90 9.57
C THR A 69 -7.65 -10.57 8.57
N ARG A 70 -8.12 -9.32 8.57
CA ARG A 70 -9.18 -8.84 7.68
C ARG A 70 -8.55 -7.93 6.64
N GLU A 71 -8.99 -8.11 5.41
CA GLU A 71 -8.60 -7.26 4.29
C GLU A 71 -9.82 -6.75 3.54
N MET A 72 -9.72 -5.52 3.04
CA MET A 72 -10.67 -4.92 2.12
C MET A 72 -9.90 -4.14 1.06
N CYS A 73 -10.19 -4.41 -0.22
CA CYS A 73 -9.50 -3.78 -1.34
C CYS A 73 -10.36 -2.74 -2.04
N ASN A 74 -9.74 -1.64 -2.42
CA ASN A 74 -10.37 -0.49 -3.07
C ASN A 74 -11.52 0.12 -2.26
N ALA A 75 -11.27 0.29 -0.97
CA ALA A 75 -12.17 0.94 -0.03
C ALA A 75 -12.37 2.44 -0.33
N TRP A 76 -11.46 3.06 -1.08
CA TRP A 76 -11.61 4.45 -1.55
C TRP A 76 -12.90 4.65 -2.35
N LYS A 77 -13.44 3.59 -2.95
CA LYS A 77 -14.70 3.65 -3.71
C LYS A 77 -15.94 3.76 -2.83
N CYS A 78 -15.86 3.29 -1.61
CA CYS A 78 -17.00 3.18 -0.70
C CYS A 78 -16.97 4.19 0.47
N ASP A 79 -15.88 4.93 0.64
CA ASP A 79 -15.72 5.88 1.75
C ASP A 79 -14.87 7.09 1.36
N LEU A 80 -15.41 8.29 1.60
CA LEU A 80 -14.76 9.55 1.18
C LEU A 80 -13.59 9.94 2.10
N THR A 81 -13.59 9.52 3.36
CA THR A 81 -12.44 9.74 4.25
C THR A 81 -11.26 8.87 3.83
N ILE A 82 -11.49 7.60 3.53
CA ILE A 82 -10.46 6.71 2.96
C ILE A 82 -9.99 7.25 1.59
N ALA A 83 -10.93 7.66 0.72
CA ALA A 83 -10.61 8.24 -0.57
C ALA A 83 -9.70 9.47 -0.45
N SER A 84 -9.94 10.35 0.50
CA SER A 84 -9.13 11.57 0.69
C SER A 84 -7.66 11.28 0.99
N LEU A 85 -7.35 10.14 1.61
CA LEU A 85 -5.97 9.68 1.82
C LEU A 85 -5.45 8.92 0.60
N VAL A 86 -6.19 7.90 0.15
CA VAL A 86 -5.75 7.00 -0.93
C VAL A 86 -5.50 7.74 -2.23
N LEU A 87 -6.33 8.76 -2.52
CA LEU A 87 -6.25 9.56 -3.73
C LEU A 87 -5.46 10.86 -3.56
N SER A 88 -4.63 10.96 -2.53
CA SER A 88 -3.80 12.14 -2.28
C SER A 88 -2.79 12.38 -3.40
N ALA A 89 -2.72 13.62 -3.86
CA ALA A 89 -1.73 14.07 -4.83
C ALA A 89 -0.30 13.94 -4.27
N GLU A 90 -0.11 14.17 -2.97
CA GLU A 90 1.20 14.09 -2.32
C GLU A 90 1.75 12.66 -2.32
N ILE A 91 0.90 11.64 -2.08
CA ILE A 91 1.31 10.23 -2.20
C ILE A 91 1.72 9.91 -3.64
N GLY A 92 0.95 10.39 -4.61
CA GLY A 92 1.29 10.24 -6.03
C GLY A 92 2.62 10.88 -6.38
N ARG A 93 2.89 12.10 -5.89
CA ARG A 93 4.14 12.84 -6.10
C ARG A 93 5.35 12.12 -5.48
N LEU A 94 5.25 11.73 -4.21
CA LEU A 94 6.33 11.03 -3.50
C LEU A 94 6.65 9.70 -4.16
N THR A 95 5.62 8.94 -4.52
CA THR A 95 5.79 7.66 -5.23
C THR A 95 6.48 7.85 -6.57
N ALA A 96 6.02 8.81 -7.38
CA ALA A 96 6.62 9.10 -8.68
C ALA A 96 8.08 9.56 -8.53
N THR A 97 8.38 10.36 -7.51
CA THR A 97 9.75 10.82 -7.21
C THR A 97 10.67 9.66 -6.86
N LEU A 98 10.26 8.77 -5.93
CA LEU A 98 11.05 7.60 -5.53
C LEU A 98 11.26 6.61 -6.67
N ALA A 99 10.23 6.40 -7.50
CA ALA A 99 10.28 5.46 -8.62
C ALA A 99 10.92 6.04 -9.90
N GLY A 100 11.16 7.35 -9.96
CA GLY A 100 11.65 8.03 -11.18
C GLY A 100 10.59 8.09 -12.30
N TRP A 101 9.30 8.08 -11.96
CA TRP A 101 8.20 8.15 -12.92
C TRP A 101 7.78 9.59 -13.24
N GLN A 102 7.21 9.80 -14.44
CA GLN A 102 6.63 11.09 -14.83
C GLN A 102 5.33 11.42 -14.09
N GLY A 103 4.75 10.44 -13.40
CA GLY A 103 3.55 10.56 -12.60
C GLY A 103 3.09 9.21 -12.08
N ALA A 104 2.15 9.21 -11.15
CA ALA A 104 1.59 8.01 -10.55
C ALA A 104 0.06 8.03 -10.58
N ARG A 105 -0.52 6.84 -10.73
CA ARG A 105 -1.95 6.56 -10.55
C ARG A 105 -2.16 5.49 -9.51
N ILE A 106 -3.34 5.51 -8.87
CA ILE A 106 -3.70 4.41 -7.98
C ILE A 106 -3.96 3.14 -8.81
N GLY A 107 -3.41 2.03 -8.36
CA GLY A 107 -3.77 0.70 -8.82
C GLY A 107 -4.80 0.08 -7.88
N GLN A 108 -4.49 0.10 -6.58
CA GLN A 108 -5.30 -0.55 -5.55
C GLN A 108 -4.97 0.04 -4.19
N ASP A 109 -5.97 0.13 -3.30
CA ASP A 109 -5.71 0.18 -1.86
C ASP A 109 -6.07 -1.14 -1.19
N SER A 110 -5.39 -1.44 -0.09
CA SER A 110 -5.70 -2.57 0.79
C SER A 110 -5.71 -2.09 2.23
N MET A 111 -6.86 -2.17 2.89
CA MET A 111 -6.98 -1.93 4.32
C MET A 111 -6.81 -3.23 5.09
N TRP A 112 -6.00 -3.21 6.13
CA TRP A 112 -5.68 -4.36 6.95
C TRP A 112 -6.04 -4.15 8.41
N MET A 113 -6.74 -5.12 9.00
CA MET A 113 -7.00 -5.21 10.43
C MET A 113 -6.45 -6.53 10.95
N LYS A 114 -5.42 -6.48 11.79
CA LYS A 114 -4.81 -7.66 12.41
C LYS A 114 -5.25 -7.77 13.87
N PRO A 115 -6.07 -8.77 14.22
CA PRO A 115 -6.45 -9.05 15.60
C PRO A 115 -5.25 -9.62 16.40
N PRO A 116 -5.40 -9.71 17.74
CA PRO A 116 -4.39 -10.38 18.57
C PRO A 116 -4.05 -11.77 18.06
N LEU A 117 -2.78 -12.15 18.15
CA LEU A 117 -2.25 -13.46 17.77
C LEU A 117 -2.45 -13.86 16.30
N ALA A 118 -2.82 -12.91 15.43
CA ALA A 118 -3.02 -13.16 14.01
C ALA A 118 -1.76 -13.72 13.34
N SER A 119 -1.98 -14.59 12.36
CA SER A 119 -0.91 -15.20 11.55
C SER A 119 -0.11 -14.16 10.78
N ALA A 120 1.10 -14.55 10.36
CA ALA A 120 1.91 -13.77 9.44
C ALA A 120 1.26 -13.74 8.03
N ILE A 121 1.61 -12.71 7.26
CA ILE A 121 1.44 -12.70 5.80
C ILE A 121 2.79 -13.07 5.19
N ALA A 122 2.79 -14.04 4.29
CA ALA A 122 4.02 -14.54 3.67
C ALA A 122 4.79 -13.42 2.96
N LEU A 123 6.13 -13.45 3.07
CA LEU A 123 6.96 -12.53 2.31
C LEU A 123 6.79 -12.81 0.81
N HIS A 124 6.56 -11.74 0.05
CA HIS A 124 6.28 -11.75 -1.38
C HIS A 124 6.86 -10.50 -2.06
N GLN A 125 6.76 -10.44 -3.36
CA GLN A 125 7.06 -9.28 -4.19
C GLN A 125 5.78 -8.87 -4.92
N ASP A 126 5.28 -7.66 -4.74
CA ASP A 126 4.09 -7.16 -5.44
C ASP A 126 4.24 -7.25 -6.96
N GLY A 127 5.47 -7.01 -7.45
CA GLY A 127 5.83 -7.09 -8.86
C GLY A 127 5.60 -8.45 -9.51
N ALA A 128 5.49 -9.53 -8.73
CA ALA A 128 5.20 -10.86 -9.25
C ALA A 128 3.74 -11.04 -9.71
N TYR A 129 2.85 -10.12 -9.31
CA TYR A 129 1.41 -10.21 -9.59
C TYR A 129 0.92 -9.21 -10.65
N ILE A 130 1.81 -8.48 -11.32
CA ILE A 130 1.44 -7.36 -12.22
C ILE A 130 1.93 -7.53 -13.67
N ASP A 131 2.16 -8.76 -14.11
CA ASP A 131 2.55 -9.08 -15.50
C ASP A 131 1.49 -8.67 -16.55
N TYR A 132 0.28 -8.35 -16.07
CA TYR A 132 -0.83 -7.83 -16.89
C TYR A 132 -0.75 -6.32 -17.14
N LEU A 133 0.26 -5.63 -16.62
CA LEU A 133 0.51 -4.19 -16.86
C LEU A 133 1.71 -3.97 -17.78
N THR A 134 1.69 -2.84 -18.46
CA THR A 134 2.79 -2.36 -19.29
C THR A 134 3.04 -0.86 -19.00
N PRO A 135 4.19 -0.46 -18.43
CA PRO A 135 5.24 -1.34 -17.89
C PRO A 135 4.77 -2.09 -16.62
N PRO A 136 5.32 -3.27 -16.31
CA PRO A 136 4.99 -4.02 -15.10
C PRO A 136 5.73 -3.45 -13.88
N GLN A 137 5.36 -2.24 -13.47
CA GLN A 137 5.98 -1.51 -12.38
C GLN A 137 4.94 -1.12 -11.34
N MET A 138 5.30 -1.24 -10.07
CA MET A 138 4.46 -0.89 -8.93
C MET A 138 5.32 -0.35 -7.80
N MET A 139 4.74 0.57 -7.05
CA MET A 139 5.24 1.07 -5.78
C MET A 139 4.12 1.00 -4.76
N THR A 140 4.47 0.72 -3.52
CA THR A 140 3.51 0.69 -2.43
C THR A 140 3.88 1.72 -1.36
N CYS A 141 2.89 2.51 -0.92
CA CYS A 141 2.94 3.31 0.28
C CYS A 141 2.12 2.58 1.35
N TRP A 142 2.79 2.00 2.35
CA TRP A 142 2.13 1.40 3.49
C TRP A 142 2.12 2.39 4.66
N ILE A 143 0.99 2.49 5.38
CA ILE A 143 0.76 3.47 6.44
C ILE A 143 0.26 2.74 7.67
N ALA A 144 0.91 2.95 8.81
CA ALA A 144 0.48 2.48 10.11
C ALA A 144 -0.55 3.45 10.72
N LEU A 145 -1.68 2.95 11.16
CA LEU A 145 -2.72 3.76 11.83
C LEU A 145 -2.66 3.66 13.36
N ASN A 146 -1.97 2.67 13.89
CA ASN A 146 -1.56 2.56 15.31
C ASN A 146 -0.04 2.61 15.36
N ASP A 147 0.53 2.78 16.56
CA ASP A 147 1.96 2.56 16.75
C ASP A 147 2.31 1.15 16.29
N ALA A 148 3.25 1.05 15.36
CA ALA A 148 3.68 -0.21 14.76
C ALA A 148 4.95 -0.69 15.43
N THR A 149 4.90 -1.88 16.02
CA THR A 149 6.04 -2.57 16.62
C THR A 149 6.13 -4.01 16.16
N ALA A 150 7.24 -4.67 16.40
CA ALA A 150 7.37 -6.09 16.07
C ALA A 150 6.25 -6.95 16.68
N ALA A 151 5.76 -6.59 17.88
CA ALA A 151 4.70 -7.32 18.57
C ALA A 151 3.34 -7.22 17.87
N ASP A 152 3.10 -6.15 17.12
CA ASP A 152 1.87 -5.92 16.36
C ASP A 152 1.77 -6.78 15.10
N GLY A 153 2.86 -7.42 14.71
CA GLY A 153 2.95 -8.13 13.46
C GLY A 153 2.99 -7.18 12.26
N THR A 154 3.76 -6.10 12.42
CA THR A 154 3.96 -5.05 11.42
C THR A 154 4.70 -5.54 10.18
N LEU A 155 4.91 -4.64 9.24
CA LEU A 155 5.60 -4.86 7.98
C LEU A 155 7.09 -5.18 8.20
N VAL A 156 7.62 -6.11 7.42
CA VAL A 156 9.04 -6.47 7.40
C VAL A 156 9.55 -6.48 5.97
N TYR A 157 10.75 -5.98 5.76
CA TYR A 157 11.46 -5.95 4.47
C TYR A 157 12.70 -6.81 4.48
N ALA A 158 12.99 -7.46 3.35
CA ALA A 158 14.34 -7.95 3.06
C ALA A 158 15.11 -6.82 2.34
N LYS A 159 16.10 -6.24 3.00
CA LYS A 159 16.87 -5.08 2.53
C LYS A 159 17.60 -5.37 1.23
N GLY A 160 17.47 -4.47 0.25
CA GLY A 160 18.11 -4.59 -1.06
C GLY A 160 17.50 -5.64 -1.99
N SER A 161 16.47 -6.35 -1.56
CA SER A 161 15.88 -7.48 -2.30
C SER A 161 15.13 -7.09 -3.58
N HIS A 162 14.84 -5.82 -3.80
CA HIS A 162 14.28 -5.33 -5.06
C HIS A 162 15.24 -5.54 -6.26
N LYS A 163 16.51 -5.81 -5.99
CA LYS A 163 17.54 -6.14 -6.99
C LYS A 163 17.58 -7.63 -7.35
N TRP A 164 16.88 -8.48 -6.58
CA TRP A 164 16.79 -9.91 -6.87
C TRP A 164 15.78 -10.16 -7.98
N ASP A 165 15.88 -11.35 -8.60
CA ASP A 165 14.92 -11.73 -9.63
C ASP A 165 13.51 -11.86 -9.06
N LEU A 166 12.51 -11.57 -9.91
CA LEU A 166 11.13 -11.91 -9.60
C LEU A 166 10.97 -13.42 -9.55
N ILE A 167 10.34 -13.92 -8.51
CA ILE A 167 10.00 -15.34 -8.39
C ILE A 167 8.48 -15.46 -8.50
N ASP A 168 8.04 -16.39 -9.33
CA ASP A 168 6.65 -16.79 -9.41
C ASP A 168 6.26 -17.48 -8.09
N VAL A 169 5.52 -16.79 -7.26
CA VAL A 169 5.15 -17.28 -5.93
C VAL A 169 3.77 -17.95 -6.03
N ALA A 170 3.76 -19.20 -6.47
CA ALA A 170 2.63 -20.07 -6.23
C ALA A 170 2.66 -20.47 -4.76
N GLY A 171 1.86 -19.86 -3.89
CA GLY A 171 1.88 -20.21 -2.48
C GLY A 171 0.79 -19.56 -1.65
N GLU A 172 0.68 -20.02 -0.41
CA GLU A 172 -0.23 -19.50 0.60
C GLU A 172 0.21 -18.10 1.02
N PHE A 173 -0.52 -17.08 0.59
CA PHE A 173 -0.25 -15.68 0.92
C PHE A 173 -0.69 -15.38 2.36
N HIS A 174 -1.95 -15.68 2.68
CA HIS A 174 -2.52 -15.51 4.01
C HIS A 174 -2.29 -16.76 4.87
N ALA A 175 -1.84 -16.57 6.11
CA ALA A 175 -1.63 -17.64 7.09
C ALA A 175 -0.84 -18.84 6.53
N PRO A 176 0.40 -18.62 6.03
CA PRO A 176 1.18 -19.67 5.39
C PRO A 176 1.42 -20.84 6.34
N THR A 177 1.32 -22.08 5.83
CA THR A 177 1.57 -23.31 6.60
C THR A 177 3.08 -23.54 6.82
N LYS A 178 3.94 -22.96 5.94
CA LYS A 178 5.39 -22.95 6.07
C LYS A 178 5.85 -21.69 6.81
N ASP A 179 7.14 -21.60 7.12
CA ASP A 179 7.76 -20.34 7.54
C ASP A 179 7.40 -19.24 6.52
N TYR A 180 6.81 -18.15 6.99
CA TYR A 180 6.36 -17.04 6.16
C TYR A 180 7.50 -16.39 5.33
N ARG A 181 8.75 -16.66 5.68
CA ARG A 181 9.97 -16.22 4.98
C ARG A 181 10.44 -17.22 3.92
N TRP A 182 9.86 -18.39 3.82
CA TRP A 182 10.40 -19.51 3.04
C TRP A 182 10.69 -19.12 1.58
N ALA A 183 9.74 -18.50 0.89
CA ALA A 183 9.90 -18.11 -0.52
C ALA A 183 11.01 -17.05 -0.70
N MET A 184 11.07 -16.08 0.21
CA MET A 184 12.11 -15.05 0.23
C MET A 184 13.50 -15.66 0.45
N LEU A 185 13.64 -16.64 1.34
CA LEU A 185 14.92 -17.33 1.59
C LEU A 185 15.40 -18.09 0.35
N GLN A 186 14.48 -18.73 -0.40
CA GLN A 186 14.82 -19.35 -1.67
C GLN A 186 15.27 -18.33 -2.73
N ALA A 187 14.66 -17.13 -2.73
CA ALA A 187 15.07 -16.04 -3.59
C ALA A 187 16.45 -15.50 -3.23
N ALA A 188 16.73 -15.34 -1.94
CA ALA A 188 18.02 -14.90 -1.41
C ALA A 188 19.14 -15.86 -1.83
N GLU A 189 18.93 -17.18 -1.65
CA GLU A 189 19.88 -18.22 -2.06
C GLU A 189 20.21 -18.12 -3.56
N LYS A 190 19.18 -17.98 -4.42
CA LYS A 190 19.37 -17.80 -5.87
C LYS A 190 20.11 -16.51 -6.22
N ALA A 191 19.93 -15.45 -5.43
CA ALA A 191 20.62 -14.18 -5.58
C ALA A 191 22.05 -14.19 -5.00
N GLY A 192 22.50 -15.31 -4.41
CA GLY A 192 23.80 -15.43 -3.75
C GLY A 192 23.90 -14.70 -2.40
N VAL A 193 22.78 -14.54 -1.72
CA VAL A 193 22.68 -13.86 -0.42
C VAL A 193 22.38 -14.89 0.67
N ASP A 194 23.43 -15.27 1.42
CA ASP A 194 23.31 -16.33 2.44
C ASP A 194 22.50 -15.89 3.69
N GLN A 195 22.61 -14.62 4.06
CA GLN A 195 21.95 -14.06 5.24
C GLN A 195 21.27 -12.72 4.87
N PRO A 196 20.02 -12.76 4.38
CA PRO A 196 19.29 -11.54 4.07
C PRO A 196 19.00 -10.74 5.35
N GLU A 197 19.32 -9.44 5.31
CA GLU A 197 18.98 -8.51 6.38
C GLU A 197 17.48 -8.22 6.36
N LEU A 198 16.78 -8.53 7.45
CA LEU A 198 15.37 -8.22 7.64
C LEU A 198 15.20 -6.96 8.49
N VAL A 199 14.44 -6.01 7.98
CA VAL A 199 14.14 -4.74 8.66
C VAL A 199 12.66 -4.71 9.00
N VAL A 200 12.35 -4.71 10.31
CA VAL A 200 10.98 -4.54 10.81
C VAL A 200 10.65 -3.07 10.80
N VAL A 201 9.48 -2.71 10.28
CA VAL A 201 9.01 -1.32 10.25
C VAL A 201 8.41 -0.96 11.60
N GLU A 202 9.12 -0.17 12.39
CA GLU A 202 8.64 0.36 13.65
C GLU A 202 8.46 1.88 13.50
N VAL A 203 7.22 2.35 13.60
CA VAL A 203 6.84 3.75 13.42
C VAL A 203 5.66 4.10 14.32
N PRO A 204 5.54 5.37 14.75
CA PRO A 204 4.35 5.82 15.44
C PRO A 204 3.12 5.82 14.50
N ALA A 205 1.92 5.91 15.09
CA ALA A 205 0.67 6.08 14.35
C ALA A 205 0.78 7.24 13.36
N GLY A 206 0.42 6.98 12.10
CA GLY A 206 0.58 7.93 11.00
C GLY A 206 1.95 7.91 10.33
N GLY A 207 2.90 7.09 10.78
CA GLY A 207 4.12 6.81 10.05
C GLY A 207 3.87 5.91 8.84
N CYS A 208 4.77 5.94 7.86
CA CYS A 208 4.63 5.14 6.64
C CYS A 208 5.94 4.54 6.15
N ALA A 209 5.83 3.61 5.22
CA ALA A 209 6.94 3.06 4.48
C ALA A 209 6.59 2.95 2.99
N PHE A 210 7.45 3.52 2.15
CA PHE A 210 7.37 3.32 0.69
C PHE A 210 8.27 2.16 0.30
N HIS A 211 7.81 1.27 -0.57
CA HIS A 211 8.65 0.20 -1.10
C HIS A 211 8.46 -0.03 -2.59
N HIS A 212 9.55 -0.45 -3.22
CA HIS A 212 9.56 -0.86 -4.61
C HIS A 212 8.81 -2.19 -4.78
N GLY A 213 8.01 -2.37 -5.82
CA GLY A 213 7.19 -3.56 -6.03
C GLY A 213 7.96 -4.88 -6.10
N ARG A 214 9.30 -4.84 -6.28
CA ARG A 214 10.17 -6.02 -6.22
C ARG A 214 10.82 -6.25 -4.86
N THR A 215 10.59 -5.38 -3.88
CA THR A 215 11.11 -5.59 -2.52
C THR A 215 10.33 -6.73 -1.85
N TRP A 216 11.05 -7.76 -1.37
CA TRP A 216 10.46 -8.80 -0.57
C TRP A 216 9.96 -8.24 0.75
N HIS A 217 8.68 -8.39 1.00
CA HIS A 217 8.01 -7.88 2.19
C HIS A 217 6.83 -8.75 2.60
N GLY A 218 6.37 -8.56 3.83
CA GLY A 218 5.20 -9.24 4.37
C GLY A 218 4.90 -8.73 5.78
N LEU A 219 3.93 -9.31 6.44
CA LEU A 219 3.58 -8.94 7.81
C LEU A 219 4.01 -10.03 8.79
N CYS A 220 4.72 -9.63 9.85
CA CYS A 220 5.11 -10.55 10.92
C CYS A 220 3.89 -11.14 11.61
N LYS A 221 4.07 -12.26 12.33
CA LYS A 221 3.04 -12.80 13.22
C LYS A 221 2.80 -11.83 14.37
N THR A 222 1.53 -11.56 14.69
CA THR A 222 1.17 -10.76 15.86
C THR A 222 1.42 -11.58 17.13
N THR A 223 2.17 -11.02 18.08
CA THR A 223 2.42 -11.63 19.40
C THR A 223 1.65 -10.96 20.52
N ARG A 224 1.05 -9.78 20.27
CA ARG A 224 0.14 -9.12 21.21
C ARG A 224 -1.07 -9.97 21.52
N THR A 225 -1.56 -9.87 22.73
CA THR A 225 -2.76 -10.58 23.22
C THR A 225 -3.99 -9.70 23.27
N ASP A 226 -3.85 -8.39 23.00
CA ASP A 226 -4.91 -7.39 23.04
C ASP A 226 -4.77 -6.36 21.91
N GLY A 227 -5.83 -5.59 21.65
CA GLY A 227 -5.88 -4.58 20.62
C GLY A 227 -5.95 -5.15 19.21
N VAL A 228 -6.22 -4.27 18.25
CA VAL A 228 -6.20 -4.59 16.81
C VAL A 228 -5.23 -3.64 16.13
N PHE A 229 -4.34 -4.15 15.33
CA PHE A 229 -3.43 -3.34 14.53
C PHE A 229 -4.08 -3.02 13.18
N HIS A 230 -4.04 -1.74 12.79
CA HIS A 230 -4.63 -1.24 11.56
C HIS A 230 -3.56 -0.64 10.66
N SER A 231 -3.64 -0.94 9.37
CA SER A 231 -2.79 -0.32 8.36
C SER A 231 -3.50 -0.20 7.01
N ILE A 232 -2.98 0.67 6.15
CA ILE A 232 -3.47 0.82 4.77
C ILE A 232 -2.26 0.73 3.85
N GLY A 233 -2.33 -0.13 2.84
CA GLY A 233 -1.39 -0.20 1.72
C GLY A 233 -1.99 0.46 0.47
N LEU A 234 -1.22 1.34 -0.17
CA LEU A 234 -1.61 2.01 -1.41
C LEU A 234 -0.65 1.57 -2.51
N HIS A 235 -1.13 0.73 -3.41
CA HIS A 235 -0.37 0.27 -4.58
C HIS A 235 -0.57 1.24 -5.72
N THR A 236 0.51 1.85 -6.17
CA THR A 236 0.52 2.80 -7.29
C THR A 236 1.29 2.24 -8.47
N VAL A 237 0.91 2.66 -9.65
CA VAL A 237 1.57 2.31 -10.91
C VAL A 237 1.90 3.59 -11.70
N PRO A 238 2.79 3.55 -12.70
CA PRO A 238 3.09 4.73 -13.52
C PRO A 238 1.81 5.34 -14.12
N SER A 239 1.72 6.67 -14.19
CA SER A 239 0.55 7.35 -14.76
C SER A 239 0.22 6.94 -16.20
N ASN A 240 1.23 6.53 -16.97
CA ASN A 240 1.11 6.03 -18.33
C ASN A 240 0.94 4.51 -18.43
N ALA A 241 0.76 3.81 -17.31
CA ALA A 241 0.53 2.37 -17.32
C ALA A 241 -0.73 2.01 -18.13
N GLN A 242 -0.66 0.89 -18.82
CA GLN A 242 -1.73 0.31 -19.59
C GLN A 242 -1.89 -1.18 -19.24
N PHE A 243 -3.02 -1.77 -19.50
CA PHE A 243 -3.17 -3.21 -19.47
C PHE A 243 -2.31 -3.88 -20.55
N HIS A 244 -1.68 -4.97 -20.20
CA HIS A 244 -1.02 -5.81 -21.20
C HIS A 244 -2.06 -6.34 -22.20
N PRO A 245 -1.83 -6.30 -23.53
CA PRO A 245 -2.85 -6.63 -24.51
C PRO A 245 -3.37 -8.07 -24.38
N THR A 246 -2.54 -9.03 -24.02
CA THR A 246 -2.88 -10.46 -24.01
C THR A 246 -2.93 -11.08 -22.61
N ASN A 247 -2.12 -10.59 -21.66
CA ASN A 247 -2.10 -11.15 -20.31
C ASN A 247 -3.40 -10.86 -19.56
N ARG A 248 -3.88 -11.85 -18.83
CA ARG A 248 -5.08 -11.69 -18.02
C ARG A 248 -4.73 -10.94 -16.74
N ALA A 249 -5.43 -9.86 -16.48
CA ALA A 249 -5.37 -9.18 -15.20
C ALA A 249 -6.11 -10.02 -14.15
N GLY A 250 -5.62 -9.98 -12.92
CA GLY A 250 -6.29 -10.56 -11.75
C GLY A 250 -7.66 -9.92 -11.50
N TYR A 251 -8.42 -10.49 -10.57
CA TYR A 251 -9.80 -10.15 -10.30
C TYR A 251 -10.07 -8.65 -10.08
N ILE A 252 -9.26 -7.97 -9.25
CA ILE A 252 -9.44 -6.56 -8.90
C ILE A 252 -9.28 -5.64 -10.12
N TYR A 253 -8.32 -5.93 -10.99
CA TYR A 253 -7.98 -5.12 -12.16
C TYR A 253 -8.75 -5.55 -13.40
N GLY A 254 -8.84 -6.86 -13.62
CA GLY A 254 -9.38 -7.45 -14.85
C GLY A 254 -10.82 -7.09 -15.13
N ARG A 255 -11.63 -6.87 -14.08
CA ARG A 255 -13.03 -6.43 -14.21
C ARG A 255 -13.18 -5.08 -14.92
N TYR A 256 -12.13 -4.26 -14.91
CA TYR A 256 -12.12 -2.93 -15.51
C TYR A 256 -11.41 -2.87 -16.87
N LYS A 257 -10.83 -3.98 -17.31
CA LYS A 257 -10.22 -4.10 -18.64
C LYS A 257 -11.31 -4.30 -19.69
N ARG A 258 -11.43 -3.35 -20.62
CA ARG A 258 -12.37 -3.46 -21.74
C ARG A 258 -11.83 -4.42 -22.81
N VAL A 259 -12.74 -5.04 -23.57
CA VAL A 259 -12.37 -5.91 -24.69
C VAL A 259 -11.69 -5.07 -25.77
N ASN A 260 -10.51 -5.50 -26.23
CA ASN A 260 -9.70 -4.82 -27.24
C ASN A 260 -9.24 -3.39 -26.85
N ASP A 261 -9.25 -3.06 -25.57
CA ASP A 261 -8.78 -1.78 -25.06
C ASP A 261 -7.74 -2.03 -23.94
N VAL A 262 -6.60 -1.38 -24.04
CA VAL A 262 -5.52 -1.47 -23.04
C VAL A 262 -5.52 -0.30 -22.07
N ALA A 263 -6.40 0.68 -22.25
CA ALA A 263 -6.46 1.84 -21.39
C ALA A 263 -6.88 1.48 -19.96
N MET A 264 -6.17 2.01 -18.97
CA MET A 264 -6.61 2.03 -17.58
C MET A 264 -7.49 3.25 -17.39
N ASP A 265 -8.81 3.04 -17.40
CA ASP A 265 -9.81 4.11 -17.26
C ASP A 265 -9.63 4.85 -15.93
N GLU A 266 -9.54 6.17 -15.99
CA GLU A 266 -9.31 7.03 -14.81
C GLU A 266 -10.47 7.00 -13.80
N SER A 267 -11.66 6.58 -14.20
CA SER A 267 -12.78 6.38 -13.28
C SER A 267 -12.51 5.25 -12.26
N PHE A 268 -11.62 4.30 -12.59
CA PHE A 268 -11.27 3.15 -11.75
C PHE A 268 -9.82 3.19 -11.28
N PHE A 269 -8.95 3.85 -12.03
CA PHE A 269 -7.52 4.00 -11.78
C PHE A 269 -7.11 5.47 -11.94
N PRO A 270 -7.63 6.39 -11.11
CA PRO A 270 -7.35 7.81 -11.27
C PRO A 270 -5.86 8.13 -11.17
N ILE A 271 -5.43 9.12 -11.97
CA ILE A 271 -4.10 9.69 -11.90
C ILE A 271 -4.05 10.63 -10.68
N LEU A 272 -3.14 10.36 -9.76
CA LEU A 272 -2.98 11.10 -8.53
C LEU A 272 -2.17 12.40 -8.75
N TRP A 273 -1.12 12.28 -9.55
CA TRP A 273 -0.18 13.38 -9.81
C TRP A 273 0.70 13.09 -11.03
N THR A 274 1.08 14.14 -11.76
CA THR A 274 2.12 14.07 -12.80
C THR A 274 3.03 15.29 -12.73
N GLN A 275 4.25 15.18 -13.30
CA GLN A 275 5.18 16.32 -13.45
C GLN A 275 4.61 17.44 -14.32
N ALA A 276 3.64 17.16 -15.17
CA ALA A 276 2.93 18.13 -16.00
C ALA A 276 1.74 18.78 -15.29
N ASP A 277 1.67 18.65 -13.94
CA ASP A 277 0.58 19.18 -13.10
C ASP A 277 -0.81 18.65 -13.47
N TYR A 278 -0.88 17.42 -13.98
CA TYR A 278 -2.15 16.75 -14.26
C TYR A 278 -2.52 15.80 -13.12
N ARG A 279 -3.75 15.87 -12.71
CA ARG A 279 -4.48 14.97 -11.81
C ARG A 279 -5.85 14.69 -12.40
N SER A 280 -6.40 13.49 -12.21
CA SER A 280 -7.75 13.18 -12.71
C SER A 280 -8.76 14.19 -12.20
N PRO A 281 -9.44 14.96 -13.10
CA PRO A 281 -10.22 16.16 -12.71
C PRO A 281 -11.36 15.87 -11.74
N HIS A 282 -11.99 14.69 -11.83
CA HIS A 282 -13.13 14.31 -10.98
C HIS A 282 -12.75 14.11 -9.50
N LEU A 283 -11.46 13.99 -9.19
CA LEU A 283 -11.02 13.79 -7.81
C LEU A 283 -11.26 15.00 -6.91
N SER A 284 -11.24 16.22 -7.47
CA SER A 284 -11.54 17.44 -6.71
C SER A 284 -13.00 17.51 -6.24
N ASP A 285 -13.90 16.91 -7.00
CA ASP A 285 -15.33 16.88 -6.68
C ASP A 285 -15.72 15.63 -5.89
N TYR A 286 -14.93 14.55 -6.03
CA TYR A 286 -15.19 13.28 -5.37
C TYR A 286 -14.80 13.30 -3.88
N CYS A 287 -13.61 13.75 -3.56
CA CYS A 287 -13.10 13.80 -2.19
C CYS A 287 -12.11 14.95 -1.99
N GLY A 288 -11.92 15.36 -0.74
CA GLY A 288 -10.80 16.23 -0.37
C GLY A 288 -9.45 15.50 -0.52
N ASP A 289 -8.36 16.19 -0.20
CA ASP A 289 -7.02 15.59 -0.10
C ASP A 289 -6.52 15.73 1.35
N ALA A 290 -6.38 14.60 2.05
CA ALA A 290 -6.05 14.58 3.47
C ALA A 290 -4.66 15.13 3.78
N LEU A 291 -3.75 15.13 2.81
CA LEU A 291 -2.35 15.55 3.01
C LEU A 291 -2.08 17.00 2.56
N THR A 292 -2.91 17.56 1.69
CA THR A 292 -2.74 18.96 1.26
C THR A 292 -3.27 19.97 2.29
N ALA A 293 -4.06 19.53 3.26
CA ALA A 293 -4.64 20.35 4.33
C ALA A 293 -3.74 20.49 5.58
N ARG A 294 -2.42 20.24 5.50
CA ARG A 294 -1.52 20.38 6.65
C ARG A 294 -1.37 21.84 7.05
N PRO A 295 -1.72 22.25 8.28
CA PRO A 295 -1.35 23.57 8.78
C PRO A 295 0.19 23.64 8.87
N LYS A 296 0.81 24.76 8.46
CA LYS A 296 2.21 25.04 8.82
C LYS A 296 2.30 24.94 10.35
N LEU A 297 3.10 24.01 10.85
CA LEU A 297 3.54 24.06 12.23
C LEU A 297 4.22 25.43 12.39
N SER A 298 3.55 26.36 13.09
CA SER A 298 4.14 27.64 13.44
C SER A 298 5.42 27.33 14.20
N GLY A 299 6.56 27.75 13.59
CA GLY A 299 7.89 27.43 14.09
C GLY A 299 7.99 27.71 15.59
N VAL A 300 8.43 26.73 16.32
CA VAL A 300 9.04 26.91 17.63
C VAL A 300 10.32 27.69 17.36
N ARG A 301 10.34 28.97 17.82
CA ARG A 301 11.53 29.82 17.84
C ARG A 301 12.54 29.27 18.83
#